data_51e34802689066ec6d14ef049383ea13
#
_entry.id   51e34802689066ec6d14ef049383ea13
#
_cell.length_a   1.000
_cell.length_b   1.000
_cell.length_c   1.000
_cell.angle_alpha   90.00
_cell.angle_beta   90.00
_cell.angle_gamma   90.00
#
_symmetry.space_group_name_H-M   'P 1'
#
loop_
_entity.id
_entity.type
_entity.pdbx_description
1 polymer ?
#
loop_
_entity_poly.entity_id
_entity_poly.type
_entity_poly.pdbx_seq_one_letter_code
_entity_poly.pdbx_strand_id
1 'polypeptide(L)'
;MANYLVRLGLDSPLATPLHSGTIFGHLCWALRELEGEAALERWLGELREDPFLVSDGFPSGWLPRPLLVLPRPTPPEEPSERRRFFDELKKRRKATLMRVQDFLRLRSALSAEALEQAPVEQDALGVFLHEESMPHNRIDRRSGHTLEEGGLFFLDEFWPHPDRTVVDVYVRCSWAAERLARLFEHVGRCGYGRDATWGRGRFSVLAVEPEPAGLFQGEGNRLMSLSHGSLSANMREPRYRVECHIGRLGNIWARSERPFKYPLLLLKPGATFASDSQGPFGDLLDEVHPAPELFGARILHNAWHLVLPYREV
;
A
#
# COMPACT_ATOMS: atom_id res chain seq x y z
N MET A 1 -8.63 -3.21 19.84
CA MET A 1 -7.59 -2.98 18.79
C MET A 1 -6.94 -1.64 19.01
N ALA A 2 -5.62 -1.55 18.86
CA ALA A 2 -4.85 -0.31 18.90
C ALA A 2 -4.49 0.14 17.47
N ASN A 3 -4.28 1.45 17.30
CA ASN A 3 -3.77 2.02 16.05
C ASN A 3 -2.29 2.31 16.24
N TYR A 4 -1.47 1.81 15.33
CA TYR A 4 -0.02 1.99 15.34
C TYR A 4 0.45 2.72 14.10
N LEU A 5 1.49 3.51 14.28
CA LEU A 5 2.37 3.99 13.23
C LEU A 5 3.64 3.15 13.24
N VAL A 6 3.90 2.44 12.16
CA VAL A 6 5.14 1.72 11.91
C VAL A 6 5.98 2.54 10.94
N ARG A 7 7.13 3.02 11.40
CA ARG A 7 8.04 3.85 10.60
C ARG A 7 9.22 3.02 10.14
N LEU A 8 9.40 2.97 8.82
CA LEU A 8 10.42 2.16 8.14
C LEU A 8 11.45 3.06 7.47
N GLY A 9 12.72 2.79 7.66
CA GLY A 9 13.80 3.37 6.87
C GLY A 9 14.17 2.41 5.74
N LEU A 10 14.04 2.84 4.47
CA LEU A 10 14.39 2.01 3.33
C LEU A 10 15.93 1.96 3.16
N ASP A 11 16.48 0.75 3.23
CA ASP A 11 17.94 0.50 3.13
C ASP A 11 18.34 0.04 1.72
N SER A 12 17.36 -0.27 0.87
CA SER A 12 17.56 -0.67 -0.53
C SER A 12 16.36 -0.28 -1.40
N PRO A 13 16.50 -0.30 -2.74
CA PRO A 13 15.35 -0.10 -3.62
C PRO A 13 14.29 -1.19 -3.43
N LEU A 14 13.05 -0.82 -3.72
CA LEU A 14 11.92 -1.72 -3.73
C LEU A 14 11.71 -2.26 -5.15
N ALA A 15 11.56 -3.57 -5.30
CA ALA A 15 11.13 -4.19 -6.56
C ALA A 15 9.62 -4.47 -6.60
N THR A 16 8.92 -4.14 -5.51
CA THR A 16 7.47 -4.22 -5.35
C THR A 16 7.01 -3.05 -4.46
N PRO A 17 6.01 -2.27 -4.87
CA PRO A 17 5.43 -1.24 -4.01
C PRO A 17 4.92 -1.79 -2.68
N LEU A 18 4.95 -0.98 -1.62
CA LEU A 18 4.52 -1.37 -0.28
C LEU A 18 2.98 -1.43 -0.18
N HIS A 19 2.37 -2.40 -0.85
CA HIS A 19 0.93 -2.62 -0.81
C HIS A 19 0.51 -3.40 0.44
N SER A 20 -0.60 -3.02 1.04
CA SER A 20 -1.18 -3.60 2.26
C SER A 20 -1.30 -5.12 2.23
N GLY A 21 -1.86 -5.68 1.16
CA GLY A 21 -2.00 -7.14 1.00
C GLY A 21 -0.67 -7.88 0.87
N THR A 22 0.36 -7.24 0.29
CA THR A 22 1.72 -7.80 0.20
C THR A 22 2.43 -7.71 1.55
N ILE A 23 2.29 -6.58 2.28
CA ILE A 23 2.80 -6.43 3.65
C ILE A 23 2.21 -7.53 4.54
N PHE A 24 0.88 -7.73 4.50
CA PHE A 24 0.22 -8.80 5.24
C PHE A 24 0.81 -10.18 4.90
N GLY A 25 1.02 -10.49 3.62
CA GLY A 25 1.62 -11.75 3.19
C GLY A 25 3.03 -11.96 3.75
N HIS A 26 3.86 -10.93 3.79
CA HIS A 26 5.19 -10.98 4.42
C HIS A 26 5.12 -11.16 5.94
N LEU A 27 4.15 -10.53 6.61
CA LEU A 27 3.92 -10.74 8.05
C LEU A 27 3.46 -12.17 8.37
N CYS A 28 2.66 -12.80 7.50
CA CYS A 28 2.33 -14.23 7.62
C CYS A 28 3.58 -15.11 7.60
N TRP A 29 4.49 -14.88 6.66
CA TRP A 29 5.74 -15.62 6.58
C TRP A 29 6.65 -15.35 7.78
N ALA A 30 6.78 -14.10 8.21
CA ALA A 30 7.54 -13.73 9.40
C ALA A 30 7.00 -14.41 10.65
N LEU A 31 5.68 -14.44 10.82
CA LEU A 31 5.01 -15.09 11.94
C LEU A 31 5.28 -16.61 11.94
N ARG A 32 5.14 -17.26 10.77
CA ARG A 32 5.46 -18.68 10.62
C ARG A 32 6.91 -19.00 10.97
N GLU A 33 7.85 -18.18 10.52
CA GLU A 33 9.28 -18.40 10.73
C GLU A 33 9.71 -18.13 12.19
N LEU A 34 9.12 -17.15 12.85
CA LEU A 34 9.48 -16.76 14.21
C LEU A 34 8.69 -17.46 15.31
N GLU A 35 7.43 -17.81 15.05
CA GLU A 35 6.50 -18.32 16.06
C GLU A 35 5.93 -19.71 15.70
N GLY A 36 6.20 -20.19 14.48
CA GLY A 36 5.79 -21.51 13.99
C GLY A 36 4.44 -21.53 13.29
N GLU A 37 4.18 -22.62 12.56
CA GLU A 37 3.00 -22.79 11.72
C GLU A 37 1.70 -22.78 12.53
N ALA A 38 1.68 -23.42 13.70
CA ALA A 38 0.48 -23.45 14.57
C ALA A 38 0.08 -22.05 15.07
N ALA A 39 1.03 -21.13 15.27
CA ALA A 39 0.74 -19.75 15.62
C ALA A 39 0.14 -18.98 14.45
N LEU A 40 0.65 -19.20 13.24
CA LEU A 40 0.09 -18.62 12.01
C LEU A 40 -1.34 -19.11 11.75
N GLU A 41 -1.57 -20.42 11.80
CA GLU A 41 -2.90 -21.00 11.55
C GLU A 41 -3.95 -20.49 12.53
N ARG A 42 -3.59 -20.40 13.81
CA ARG A 42 -4.47 -19.85 14.85
C ARG A 42 -4.82 -18.41 14.51
N TRP A 43 -3.84 -17.57 14.22
CA TRP A 43 -4.07 -16.16 13.86
C TRP A 43 -4.93 -16.01 12.61
N LEU A 44 -4.65 -16.80 11.55
CA LEU A 44 -5.46 -16.78 10.32
C LEU A 44 -6.90 -17.25 10.57
N GLY A 45 -7.11 -18.16 11.53
CA GLY A 45 -8.44 -18.60 11.94
C GLY A 45 -9.26 -17.51 12.65
N GLU A 46 -8.59 -16.65 13.42
CA GLU A 46 -9.20 -15.59 14.23
C GLU A 46 -9.43 -14.27 13.45
N LEU A 47 -8.85 -14.11 12.24
CA LEU A 47 -8.84 -12.84 11.51
C LEU A 47 -10.23 -12.25 11.21
N ARG A 48 -11.27 -13.07 11.05
CA ARG A 48 -12.62 -12.55 10.79
C ARG A 48 -13.26 -11.96 12.06
N GLU A 49 -12.83 -12.39 13.23
CA GLU A 49 -13.29 -11.93 14.56
C GLU A 49 -12.40 -10.80 15.09
N ASP A 50 -11.10 -10.88 14.84
CA ASP A 50 -10.09 -9.88 15.21
C ASP A 50 -9.29 -9.43 13.96
N PRO A 51 -9.84 -8.54 13.13
CA PRO A 51 -9.26 -8.14 11.86
C PRO A 51 -7.91 -7.44 12.00
N PHE A 52 -6.94 -7.86 11.20
CA PHE A 52 -5.66 -7.17 11.06
C PHE A 52 -5.73 -6.21 9.87
N LEU A 53 -5.85 -4.90 10.15
CA LEU A 53 -5.96 -3.86 9.13
C LEU A 53 -4.61 -3.17 8.99
N VAL A 54 -4.11 -3.10 7.76
CA VAL A 54 -2.82 -2.49 7.44
C VAL A 54 -2.95 -1.59 6.23
N SER A 55 -2.30 -0.43 6.28
CA SER A 55 -2.23 0.49 5.14
C SER A 55 -1.18 0.05 4.13
N ASP A 56 -1.19 0.68 2.97
CA ASP A 56 -0.02 0.75 2.11
C ASP A 56 1.08 1.56 2.82
N GLY A 57 2.31 1.47 2.30
CA GLY A 57 3.41 2.33 2.73
C GLY A 57 3.34 3.69 2.05
N PHE A 58 3.38 4.77 2.84
CA PHE A 58 3.40 6.14 2.34
C PHE A 58 4.69 6.85 2.75
N PRO A 59 5.18 7.83 1.96
CA PRO A 59 6.25 8.69 2.42
C PRO A 59 5.93 9.28 3.78
N SER A 60 6.90 9.34 4.70
CA SER A 60 6.64 9.77 6.07
C SER A 60 6.04 11.18 6.12
N GLY A 61 4.92 11.30 6.84
CA GLY A 61 4.14 12.53 6.93
C GLY A 61 3.17 12.76 5.77
N TRP A 62 2.96 11.75 4.90
CA TRP A 62 2.01 11.82 3.78
C TRP A 62 0.92 10.78 3.89
N LEU A 63 -0.24 11.09 3.32
CA LEU A 63 -1.41 10.22 3.17
C LEU A 63 -1.87 10.20 1.72
N PRO A 64 -2.64 9.20 1.30
CA PRO A 64 -3.31 9.26 0.01
C PRO A 64 -4.29 10.45 -0.01
N ARG A 65 -4.41 11.07 -1.16
CA ARG A 65 -5.36 12.17 -1.35
C ARG A 65 -6.76 11.59 -1.52
N PRO A 66 -7.78 12.03 -0.75
CA PRO A 66 -9.13 11.52 -0.86
C PRO A 66 -9.73 11.84 -2.22
N LEU A 67 -10.43 10.86 -2.80
CA LEU A 67 -11.17 11.04 -4.04
C LEU A 67 -12.50 11.72 -3.76
N LEU A 68 -12.64 12.96 -4.22
CA LEU A 68 -13.88 13.74 -4.17
C LEU A 68 -14.44 13.95 -5.57
N VAL A 69 -15.72 14.29 -5.65
CA VAL A 69 -16.32 14.79 -6.89
C VAL A 69 -15.86 16.23 -7.06
N LEU A 70 -14.91 16.44 -7.96
CA LEU A 70 -14.38 17.78 -8.23
C LEU A 70 -15.32 18.53 -9.17
N PRO A 71 -15.62 19.80 -8.93
CA PRO A 71 -16.40 20.63 -9.83
C PRO A 71 -15.66 20.78 -11.18
N ARG A 72 -16.41 21.07 -12.23
CA ARG A 72 -15.79 21.44 -13.51
C ARG A 72 -15.29 22.89 -13.39
N PRO A 73 -13.99 23.12 -13.45
CA PRO A 73 -13.48 24.47 -13.34
C PRO A 73 -13.80 25.25 -14.62
N THR A 74 -14.14 26.52 -14.47
CA THR A 74 -14.32 27.45 -15.60
C THR A 74 -12.95 27.97 -16.05
N PRO A 75 -12.55 27.70 -17.30
CA PRO A 75 -11.27 28.19 -17.79
C PRO A 75 -11.32 29.72 -18.00
N PRO A 76 -10.18 30.42 -17.85
CA PRO A 76 -10.07 31.82 -18.14
C PRO A 76 -10.46 32.13 -19.60
N GLU A 77 -10.95 33.33 -19.89
CA GLU A 77 -11.30 33.77 -21.25
C GLU A 77 -10.06 33.98 -22.10
N GLU A 78 -8.99 34.49 -21.51
CA GLU A 78 -7.73 34.81 -22.17
C GLU A 78 -6.97 33.54 -22.62
N PRO A 79 -6.66 33.37 -23.91
CA PRO A 79 -6.01 32.18 -24.45
C PRO A 79 -4.63 31.88 -23.84
N SER A 80 -3.87 32.91 -23.50
CA SER A 80 -2.54 32.78 -22.88
C SER A 80 -2.61 32.19 -21.50
N GLU A 81 -3.68 32.49 -20.74
CA GLU A 81 -3.90 31.98 -19.38
C GLU A 81 -4.52 30.59 -19.39
N ARG A 82 -5.28 30.22 -20.42
CA ARG A 82 -5.92 28.89 -20.54
C ARG A 82 -4.90 27.76 -20.48
N ARG A 83 -3.77 27.91 -21.18
CA ARG A 83 -2.74 26.86 -21.18
C ARG A 83 -2.17 26.65 -19.76
N ARG A 84 -1.80 27.73 -19.08
CA ARG A 84 -1.30 27.66 -17.69
C ARG A 84 -2.34 27.06 -16.76
N PHE A 85 -3.59 27.47 -16.89
CA PHE A 85 -4.71 26.93 -16.11
C PHE A 85 -4.88 25.42 -16.30
N PHE A 86 -4.88 24.91 -17.52
CA PHE A 86 -5.00 23.48 -17.78
C PHE A 86 -3.76 22.69 -17.34
N ASP A 87 -2.57 23.24 -17.46
CA ASP A 87 -1.34 22.61 -16.97
C ASP A 87 -1.35 22.50 -15.44
N GLU A 88 -1.77 23.53 -14.74
CA GLU A 88 -1.95 23.56 -13.28
C GLU A 88 -3.02 22.55 -12.84
N LEU A 89 -4.18 22.57 -13.49
CA LEU A 89 -5.27 21.63 -13.23
C LEU A 89 -4.83 20.17 -13.43
N LYS A 90 -4.08 19.91 -14.51
CA LYS A 90 -3.53 18.57 -14.77
C LYS A 90 -2.56 18.13 -13.69
N LYS A 91 -1.68 19.02 -13.21
CA LYS A 91 -0.77 18.75 -12.10
C LYS A 91 -1.54 18.41 -10.83
N ARG A 92 -2.54 19.22 -10.45
CA ARG A 92 -3.38 19.00 -9.26
C ARG A 92 -4.17 17.70 -9.32
N ARG A 93 -4.72 17.35 -10.49
CA ARG A 93 -5.45 16.09 -10.70
C ARG A 93 -4.57 14.83 -10.69
N LYS A 94 -3.29 14.98 -11.02
CA LYS A 94 -2.31 13.89 -10.91
C LYS A 94 -1.83 13.65 -9.49
N ALA A 95 -1.97 14.61 -8.59
CA ALA A 95 -1.55 14.46 -7.21
C ALA A 95 -2.32 13.34 -6.52
N THR A 96 -1.61 12.36 -6.03
CA THR A 96 -2.15 11.19 -5.33
C THR A 96 -1.94 11.23 -3.83
N LEU A 97 -1.10 12.14 -3.35
CA LEU A 97 -0.74 12.29 -1.94
C LEU A 97 -1.05 13.71 -1.42
N MET A 98 -1.26 13.80 -0.11
CA MET A 98 -1.39 15.04 0.65
C MET A 98 -0.68 14.91 1.99
N ARG A 99 -0.30 16.01 2.61
CA ARG A 99 0.34 15.98 3.93
C ARG A 99 -0.65 15.59 5.02
N VAL A 100 -0.19 14.83 6.01
CA VAL A 100 -0.97 14.48 7.21
C VAL A 100 -1.58 15.74 7.86
N GLN A 101 -0.79 16.81 7.99
CA GLN A 101 -1.22 18.07 8.61
C GLN A 101 -2.37 18.74 7.84
N ASP A 102 -2.32 18.70 6.49
CA ASP A 102 -3.38 19.26 5.66
C ASP A 102 -4.66 18.43 5.76
N PHE A 103 -4.55 17.10 5.79
CA PHE A 103 -5.69 16.23 6.05
C PHE A 103 -6.34 16.54 7.41
N LEU A 104 -5.56 16.61 8.49
CA LEU A 104 -6.06 16.91 9.83
C LEU A 104 -6.76 18.28 9.92
N ARG A 105 -6.20 19.27 9.23
CA ARG A 105 -6.79 20.63 9.17
C ARG A 105 -8.11 20.64 8.41
N LEU A 106 -8.24 19.87 7.34
CA LEU A 106 -9.39 19.90 6.43
C LEU A 106 -10.48 18.88 6.78
N ARG A 107 -10.16 17.80 7.48
CA ARG A 107 -11.06 16.65 7.65
C ARG A 107 -12.40 16.94 8.31
N SER A 108 -12.52 18.02 9.09
CA SER A 108 -13.78 18.41 9.77
C SER A 108 -14.78 19.09 8.83
N ALA A 109 -14.33 19.61 7.69
CA ALA A 109 -15.15 20.26 6.66
C ALA A 109 -14.42 20.20 5.32
N LEU A 110 -14.23 18.99 4.80
CA LEU A 110 -13.50 18.77 3.56
C LEU A 110 -14.42 19.01 2.36
N SER A 111 -14.16 20.06 1.61
CA SER A 111 -14.80 20.33 0.34
C SER A 111 -13.85 20.09 -0.84
N ALA A 112 -14.41 19.99 -2.03
CA ALA A 112 -13.64 19.89 -3.26
C ALA A 112 -12.72 21.09 -3.47
N GLU A 113 -13.23 22.31 -3.17
CA GLU A 113 -12.49 23.56 -3.29
C GLU A 113 -11.35 23.62 -2.28
N ALA A 114 -11.60 23.23 -1.01
CA ALA A 114 -10.57 23.20 0.02
C ALA A 114 -9.46 22.19 -0.34
N LEU A 115 -9.84 21.04 -0.91
CA LEU A 115 -8.88 20.05 -1.38
C LEU A 115 -8.08 20.57 -2.58
N GLU A 116 -8.70 21.28 -3.54
CA GLU A 116 -7.99 21.86 -4.67
C GLU A 116 -7.03 22.98 -4.28
N GLN A 117 -7.32 23.71 -3.20
CA GLN A 117 -6.44 24.75 -2.65
C GLN A 117 -5.32 24.20 -1.78
N ALA A 118 -5.44 22.96 -1.30
CA ALA A 118 -4.39 22.32 -0.52
C ALA A 118 -3.07 22.27 -1.31
N PRO A 119 -1.93 22.50 -0.66
CA PRO A 119 -0.62 22.41 -1.33
C PRO A 119 -0.43 21.06 -2.01
N VAL A 120 -0.03 21.11 -3.27
CA VAL A 120 0.29 19.92 -4.06
C VAL A 120 1.79 19.94 -4.30
N GLU A 121 2.53 19.08 -3.60
CA GLU A 121 3.89 18.78 -4.04
C GLU A 121 3.79 17.98 -5.34
N GLN A 122 4.40 18.50 -6.40
CA GLN A 122 4.47 17.81 -7.67
C GLN A 122 5.21 16.49 -7.44
N ASP A 123 4.57 15.39 -7.83
CA ASP A 123 5.17 14.06 -7.78
C ASP A 123 5.70 13.64 -6.40
N ALA A 124 4.86 13.74 -5.35
CA ALA A 124 5.30 13.32 -4.01
C ALA A 124 5.84 11.87 -4.01
N LEU A 125 5.30 10.98 -4.84
CA LEU A 125 5.86 9.64 -5.06
C LEU A 125 7.15 9.69 -5.88
N GLY A 126 7.22 10.44 -6.99
CA GLY A 126 8.41 10.57 -7.82
C GLY A 126 9.56 11.33 -7.14
N VAL A 127 9.22 12.20 -6.17
CA VAL A 127 10.23 12.84 -5.30
C VAL A 127 10.71 11.90 -4.20
N PHE A 128 9.90 10.90 -3.84
CA PHE A 128 10.21 9.93 -2.80
C PHE A 128 10.82 8.64 -3.36
N LEU A 129 10.21 8.09 -4.42
CA LEU A 129 10.67 6.90 -5.12
C LEU A 129 10.90 7.23 -6.59
N HIS A 130 12.12 7.04 -7.04
CA HIS A 130 12.50 7.14 -8.45
C HIS A 130 12.38 5.76 -9.09
N GLU A 131 11.57 5.63 -10.14
CA GLU A 131 11.46 4.40 -10.92
C GLU A 131 12.61 4.35 -11.93
N GLU A 132 13.39 3.29 -11.89
CA GLU A 132 14.51 3.06 -12.78
C GLU A 132 14.46 1.64 -13.34
N SER A 133 14.64 1.53 -14.65
CA SER A 133 14.67 0.23 -15.34
C SER A 133 16.10 -0.28 -15.41
N MET A 134 16.44 -1.24 -14.54
CA MET A 134 17.79 -1.77 -14.38
C MET A 134 18.04 -2.92 -15.36
N PRO A 135 19.13 -2.87 -16.14
CA PRO A 135 19.49 -3.96 -17.04
C PRO A 135 20.09 -5.14 -16.27
N HIS A 136 19.63 -6.32 -16.59
CA HIS A 136 20.16 -7.59 -16.08
C HIS A 136 20.52 -8.50 -17.23
N ASN A 137 21.52 -9.38 -17.02
CA ASN A 137 21.84 -10.40 -18.00
C ASN A 137 21.87 -11.81 -17.38
N ARG A 138 21.56 -12.78 -18.21
CA ARG A 138 21.63 -14.19 -17.86
C ARG A 138 22.84 -14.79 -18.57
N ILE A 139 23.83 -15.25 -17.79
CA ILE A 139 25.08 -15.82 -18.29
C ILE A 139 24.93 -17.35 -18.36
N ASP A 140 25.18 -17.94 -19.51
CA ASP A 140 25.34 -19.38 -19.64
C ASP A 140 26.67 -19.80 -18.96
N ARG A 141 26.56 -20.59 -17.91
CA ARG A 141 27.73 -21.07 -17.14
C ARG A 141 28.68 -21.98 -17.92
N ARG A 142 28.27 -22.54 -19.04
CA ARG A 142 29.09 -23.41 -19.87
C ARG A 142 29.95 -22.61 -20.85
N SER A 143 29.37 -21.60 -21.48
CA SER A 143 30.04 -20.77 -22.48
C SER A 143 30.66 -19.49 -21.88
N GLY A 144 30.18 -19.04 -20.70
CA GLY A 144 30.57 -17.77 -20.10
C GLY A 144 30.00 -16.53 -20.81
N HIS A 145 29.11 -16.71 -21.78
CA HIS A 145 28.50 -15.64 -22.55
C HIS A 145 27.05 -15.43 -22.16
N THR A 146 26.53 -14.21 -22.43
CA THR A 146 25.11 -13.90 -22.33
C THR A 146 24.33 -14.77 -23.31
N LEU A 147 23.20 -15.34 -22.88
CA LEU A 147 22.30 -16.11 -23.76
C LEU A 147 21.83 -15.21 -24.91
N GLU A 148 21.80 -15.74 -26.14
CA GLU A 148 21.36 -15.03 -27.33
C GLU A 148 19.87 -14.65 -27.24
N GLU A 149 19.03 -15.55 -26.71
CA GLU A 149 17.60 -15.33 -26.51
C GLU A 149 17.25 -15.14 -25.03
N GLY A 150 16.63 -14.01 -24.67
CA GLY A 150 16.23 -13.70 -23.30
C GLY A 150 17.41 -13.53 -22.32
N GLY A 151 18.62 -13.37 -22.84
CA GLY A 151 19.82 -13.16 -22.03
C GLY A 151 19.90 -11.79 -21.40
N LEU A 152 19.45 -10.75 -22.10
CA LEU A 152 19.34 -9.39 -21.58
C LEU A 152 17.86 -9.09 -21.26
N PHE A 153 17.58 -8.60 -20.05
CA PHE A 153 16.25 -8.20 -19.63
C PHE A 153 16.32 -7.02 -18.68
N PHE A 154 15.20 -6.31 -18.54
CA PHE A 154 15.10 -5.13 -17.67
C PHE A 154 14.13 -5.41 -16.54
N LEU A 155 14.43 -4.90 -15.35
CA LEU A 155 13.56 -4.93 -14.18
C LEU A 155 13.38 -3.52 -13.64
N ASP A 156 12.14 -3.14 -13.44
CA ASP A 156 11.82 -1.85 -12.84
C ASP A 156 12.01 -1.94 -11.32
N GLU A 157 12.72 -0.97 -10.79
CA GLU A 157 13.04 -0.80 -9.38
C GLU A 157 12.68 0.61 -8.92
N PHE A 158 12.22 0.72 -7.68
CA PHE A 158 11.85 1.99 -7.06
C PHE A 158 12.92 2.39 -6.06
N TRP A 159 13.73 3.36 -6.43
CA TRP A 159 14.84 3.85 -5.61
C TRP A 159 14.38 4.97 -4.71
N PRO A 160 14.60 4.89 -3.38
CA PRO A 160 14.31 6.00 -2.49
C PRO A 160 15.26 7.18 -2.75
N HIS A 161 14.72 8.40 -2.68
CA HIS A 161 15.57 9.59 -2.73
C HIS A 161 16.50 9.61 -1.50
N PRO A 162 17.79 9.95 -1.64
CA PRO A 162 18.77 9.88 -0.53
C PRO A 162 18.33 10.59 0.76
N ASP A 163 17.63 11.71 0.63
CA ASP A 163 17.16 12.51 1.77
C ASP A 163 15.75 12.15 2.25
N ARG A 164 15.10 11.16 1.62
CA ARG A 164 13.67 10.81 1.85
C ARG A 164 13.47 9.30 1.82
N THR A 165 14.13 8.61 2.73
CA THR A 165 14.09 7.13 2.78
C THR A 165 13.05 6.57 3.75
N VAL A 166 12.28 7.43 4.44
CA VAL A 166 11.39 7.01 5.51
C VAL A 166 9.96 6.84 5.00
N VAL A 167 9.37 5.69 5.32
CA VAL A 167 7.99 5.28 5.00
C VAL A 167 7.19 5.07 6.27
N ASP A 168 5.95 5.54 6.27
CA ASP A 168 4.97 5.28 7.31
C ASP A 168 3.97 4.20 6.84
N VAL A 169 3.75 3.18 7.67
CA VAL A 169 2.72 2.17 7.53
C VAL A 169 1.82 2.23 8.75
N TYR A 170 0.52 2.36 8.54
CA TYR A 170 -0.46 2.38 9.62
C TYR A 170 -1.04 0.98 9.82
N VAL A 171 -1.18 0.56 11.08
CA VAL A 171 -1.71 -0.75 11.43
C VAL A 171 -2.77 -0.61 12.53
N ARG A 172 -3.89 -1.32 12.38
CA ARG A 172 -4.89 -1.50 13.45
C ARG A 172 -5.01 -2.98 13.76
N CYS A 173 -4.66 -3.36 14.97
CA CYS A 173 -4.71 -4.76 15.42
C CYS A 173 -4.77 -4.85 16.94
N SER A 174 -4.91 -6.07 17.45
CA SER A 174 -4.85 -6.39 18.89
C SER A 174 -3.44 -6.68 19.40
N TRP A 175 -2.44 -6.75 18.52
CA TRP A 175 -1.06 -7.08 18.92
C TRP A 175 -0.37 -5.94 19.66
N ALA A 176 0.59 -6.30 20.52
CA ALA A 176 1.49 -5.33 21.15
C ALA A 176 2.50 -4.76 20.13
N ALA A 177 2.97 -3.54 20.37
CA ALA A 177 3.94 -2.84 19.52
C ALA A 177 5.23 -3.64 19.33
N GLU A 178 5.72 -4.31 20.37
CA GLU A 178 6.94 -5.11 20.35
C GLU A 178 6.84 -6.32 19.42
N ARG A 179 5.65 -6.96 19.38
CA ARG A 179 5.40 -8.06 18.44
C ARG A 179 5.38 -7.57 17.00
N LEU A 180 4.70 -6.45 16.75
CA LEU A 180 4.71 -5.80 15.42
C LEU A 180 6.13 -5.45 15.00
N ALA A 181 6.90 -4.79 15.85
CA ALA A 181 8.28 -4.40 15.57
C ALA A 181 9.12 -5.62 15.17
N ARG A 182 9.09 -6.70 15.97
CA ARG A 182 9.83 -7.93 15.70
C ARG A 182 9.48 -8.57 14.35
N LEU A 183 8.19 -8.56 13.98
CA LEU A 183 7.75 -9.13 12.70
C LEU A 183 8.18 -8.25 11.52
N PHE A 184 8.02 -6.93 11.61
CA PHE A 184 8.49 -6.00 10.58
C PHE A 184 10.01 -6.02 10.43
N GLU A 185 10.78 -6.08 11.53
CA GLU A 185 12.24 -6.23 11.50
C GLU A 185 12.67 -7.51 10.78
N HIS A 186 11.94 -8.61 11.01
CA HIS A 186 12.21 -9.86 10.31
C HIS A 186 11.98 -9.71 8.81
N VAL A 187 10.86 -9.10 8.40
CA VAL A 187 10.59 -8.82 6.98
C VAL A 187 11.69 -7.92 6.37
N GLY A 188 12.08 -6.84 7.05
CA GLY A 188 13.13 -5.93 6.57
C GLY A 188 14.47 -6.63 6.37
N ARG A 189 14.86 -7.53 7.28
CA ARG A 189 16.09 -8.33 7.16
C ARG A 189 16.02 -9.37 6.05
N CYS A 190 14.87 -10.00 5.83
CA CYS A 190 14.68 -10.99 4.75
C CYS A 190 14.52 -10.32 3.38
N GLY A 191 14.04 -9.08 3.36
CA GLY A 191 13.67 -8.33 2.16
C GLY A 191 12.19 -8.50 1.80
N TYR A 192 11.59 -7.40 1.39
CA TYR A 192 10.19 -7.29 1.01
C TYR A 192 10.00 -7.38 -0.50
N GLY A 193 8.98 -8.12 -0.94
CA GLY A 193 8.55 -8.17 -2.34
C GLY A 193 9.45 -9.02 -3.25
N ARG A 194 9.45 -8.64 -4.53
CA ARG A 194 10.24 -9.30 -5.56
C ARG A 194 11.73 -9.05 -5.33
N ASP A 195 12.54 -9.99 -5.73
CA ASP A 195 14.02 -9.92 -5.75
C ASP A 195 14.68 -9.69 -4.37
N ALA A 196 13.97 -10.07 -3.29
CA ALA A 196 14.48 -10.01 -1.93
C ALA A 196 15.82 -10.79 -1.76
N THR A 197 16.00 -11.92 -2.48
CA THR A 197 17.26 -12.67 -2.49
C THR A 197 18.42 -11.93 -3.17
N TRP A 198 18.11 -10.90 -3.96
CA TRP A 198 19.10 -10.02 -4.60
C TRP A 198 19.33 -8.73 -3.78
N GLY A 199 18.81 -8.69 -2.55
CA GLY A 199 18.96 -7.57 -1.64
C GLY A 199 17.97 -6.43 -1.85
N ARG A 200 16.87 -6.65 -2.59
CA ARG A 200 15.80 -5.66 -2.75
C ARG A 200 14.82 -5.71 -1.58
N GLY A 201 14.17 -4.59 -1.31
CA GLY A 201 13.15 -4.48 -0.28
C GLY A 201 13.67 -4.57 1.14
N ARG A 202 14.95 -4.25 1.38
CA ARG A 202 15.54 -4.15 2.70
C ARG A 202 15.10 -2.86 3.38
N PHE A 203 14.73 -2.95 4.64
CA PHE A 203 14.40 -1.79 5.46
C PHE A 203 14.68 -2.06 6.94
N SER A 204 14.90 -0.99 7.69
CA SER A 204 15.03 -0.99 9.14
C SER A 204 13.75 -0.47 9.79
N VAL A 205 13.33 -1.02 10.92
CA VAL A 205 12.22 -0.48 11.70
C VAL A 205 12.76 0.64 12.59
N LEU A 206 12.33 1.87 12.31
CA LEU A 206 12.75 3.05 13.07
C LEU A 206 11.91 3.26 14.32
N ALA A 207 10.59 3.00 14.23
CA ALA A 207 9.67 3.10 15.35
C ALA A 207 8.41 2.24 15.10
N VAL A 208 7.84 1.72 16.17
CA VAL A 208 6.46 1.22 16.25
C VAL A 208 5.82 1.84 17.47
N GLU A 209 4.92 2.78 17.26
CA GLU A 209 4.34 3.58 18.32
C GLU A 209 2.82 3.74 18.14
N PRO A 210 2.05 4.00 19.19
CA PRO A 210 0.66 4.41 19.04
C PRO A 210 0.58 5.58 18.07
N GLU A 211 -0.39 5.59 17.15
CA GLU A 211 -0.52 6.62 16.13
C GLU A 211 -0.69 8.01 16.81
N PRO A 212 0.29 8.93 16.65
CA PRO A 212 0.41 10.11 17.51
C PRO A 212 -0.49 11.28 17.09
N ALA A 213 -0.89 11.33 15.82
CA ALA A 213 -1.58 12.48 15.24
C ALA A 213 -3.11 12.44 15.44
N GLY A 214 -3.65 11.37 16.03
CA GLY A 214 -5.10 11.18 16.20
C GLY A 214 -5.84 11.04 14.87
N LEU A 215 -5.20 10.49 13.84
CA LEU A 215 -5.77 10.31 12.51
C LEU A 215 -7.06 9.49 12.51
N PHE A 216 -7.11 8.45 13.34
CA PHE A 216 -8.25 7.53 13.44
C PHE A 216 -9.35 8.02 14.37
N GLN A 217 -9.16 9.17 15.01
CA GLN A 217 -10.13 9.81 15.90
C GLN A 217 -10.99 10.79 15.10
N GLY A 218 -12.19 11.03 15.60
CA GLY A 218 -13.12 11.99 15.03
C GLY A 218 -14.32 11.34 14.37
N GLU A 219 -15.29 12.18 14.06
CA GLU A 219 -16.54 11.81 13.40
C GLU A 219 -16.58 12.38 11.99
N GLY A 220 -17.23 11.66 11.09
CA GLY A 220 -17.39 12.08 9.71
C GLY A 220 -18.60 11.40 9.07
N ASN A 221 -19.00 11.90 7.91
CA ASN A 221 -20.03 11.29 7.08
C ASN A 221 -19.42 10.40 5.99
N ARG A 222 -18.09 10.40 5.85
CA ARG A 222 -17.36 9.58 4.88
C ARG A 222 -16.07 9.03 5.47
N LEU A 223 -15.56 8.01 4.81
CA LEU A 223 -14.33 7.30 5.16
C LEU A 223 -13.38 7.35 3.96
N MET A 224 -12.08 7.51 4.23
CA MET A 224 -11.01 7.42 3.23
C MET A 224 -10.14 6.19 3.48
N SER A 225 -9.93 5.36 2.48
CA SER A 225 -9.07 4.17 2.58
C SER A 225 -7.59 4.51 2.51
N LEU A 226 -6.80 3.85 3.35
CA LEU A 226 -5.33 3.84 3.32
C LEU A 226 -4.75 2.56 2.69
N SER A 227 -5.60 1.62 2.28
CA SER A 227 -5.17 0.29 1.83
C SER A 227 -5.63 0.00 0.41
N HIS A 228 -4.91 -0.87 -0.28
CA HIS A 228 -5.50 -1.61 -1.40
C HIS A 228 -6.50 -2.62 -0.85
N GLY A 229 -7.76 -2.50 -1.24
CA GLY A 229 -8.81 -3.37 -0.70
C GLY A 229 -9.91 -3.70 -1.70
N SER A 230 -10.75 -4.67 -1.37
CA SER A 230 -11.87 -5.07 -2.21
C SER A 230 -13.12 -4.23 -1.94
N LEU A 231 -13.99 -4.09 -2.94
CA LEU A 231 -15.30 -3.51 -2.75
C LEU A 231 -16.16 -4.44 -1.88
N SER A 232 -16.91 -3.88 -0.94
CA SER A 232 -17.85 -4.61 -0.08
C SER A 232 -19.21 -3.92 0.00
N ALA A 233 -20.25 -4.70 0.29
CA ALA A 233 -21.63 -4.24 0.26
C ALA A 233 -21.95 -3.13 1.28
N ASN A 234 -21.16 -3.01 2.34
CA ASN A 234 -21.30 -1.96 3.36
C ASN A 234 -20.66 -0.62 2.98
N MET A 235 -20.06 -0.51 1.78
CA MET A 235 -19.51 0.72 1.23
C MET A 235 -20.55 1.40 0.33
N ARG A 236 -21.09 2.54 0.75
CA ARG A 236 -22.08 3.32 -0.01
C ARG A 236 -21.42 4.45 -0.77
N GLU A 237 -21.92 4.75 -1.96
CA GLU A 237 -21.42 5.81 -2.85
C GLU A 237 -19.90 5.83 -2.96
N PRO A 238 -19.27 4.69 -3.30
CA PRO A 238 -17.83 4.60 -3.34
C PRO A 238 -17.26 5.40 -4.51
N ARG A 239 -16.19 6.15 -4.25
CA ARG A 239 -15.39 6.86 -5.26
C ARG A 239 -13.99 6.28 -5.21
N TYR A 240 -13.53 5.69 -6.32
CA TYR A 240 -12.31 4.92 -6.30
C TYR A 240 -11.59 4.91 -7.66
N ARG A 241 -10.33 4.58 -7.59
CA ARG A 241 -9.53 4.08 -8.72
C ARG A 241 -9.25 2.61 -8.46
N VAL A 242 -9.16 1.83 -9.53
CA VAL A 242 -8.88 0.40 -9.43
C VAL A 242 -7.48 0.07 -9.91
N GLU A 243 -6.96 -1.04 -9.41
CA GLU A 243 -5.74 -1.67 -9.87
C GLU A 243 -5.97 -3.17 -9.99
N CYS A 244 -5.47 -3.77 -11.08
CA CYS A 244 -5.42 -5.21 -11.23
C CYS A 244 -4.13 -5.72 -10.57
N HIS A 245 -4.26 -6.36 -9.41
CA HIS A 245 -3.14 -6.91 -8.67
C HIS A 245 -2.97 -8.41 -8.95
N ILE A 246 -1.81 -8.80 -9.46
CA ILE A 246 -1.43 -10.21 -9.67
C ILE A 246 -0.37 -10.54 -8.63
N GLY A 247 -0.81 -11.06 -7.48
CA GLY A 247 0.08 -11.44 -6.39
C GLY A 247 0.86 -12.71 -6.71
N ARG A 248 2.15 -12.73 -6.38
CA ARG A 248 2.96 -13.94 -6.38
C ARG A 248 3.05 -14.49 -4.96
N LEU A 249 2.99 -15.81 -4.82
CA LEU A 249 3.22 -16.49 -3.55
C LEU A 249 4.66 -16.24 -3.07
N GLY A 250 4.83 -16.13 -1.76
CA GLY A 250 6.14 -15.85 -1.15
C GLY A 250 6.94 -17.10 -0.81
N ASN A 251 8.20 -16.90 -0.42
CA ASN A 251 9.11 -17.88 0.15
C ASN A 251 9.21 -19.14 -0.73
N ILE A 252 9.16 -20.35 -0.15
CA ILE A 252 9.27 -21.62 -0.88
C ILE A 252 8.20 -21.79 -1.97
N TRP A 253 7.00 -21.25 -1.77
CA TRP A 253 5.89 -21.34 -2.72
C TRP A 253 6.10 -20.51 -4.00
N ALA A 254 6.99 -19.52 -3.95
CA ALA A 254 7.38 -18.76 -5.15
C ALA A 254 8.06 -19.60 -6.24
N ARG A 255 8.55 -20.80 -5.90
CA ARG A 255 9.21 -21.74 -6.81
C ARG A 255 8.28 -22.86 -7.30
N SER A 256 7.00 -22.84 -6.91
CA SER A 256 6.01 -23.82 -7.37
C SER A 256 5.72 -23.66 -8.86
N GLU A 257 5.09 -24.66 -9.47
CA GLU A 257 4.66 -24.61 -10.88
C GLU A 257 3.60 -23.52 -11.13
N ARG A 258 2.83 -23.16 -10.10
CA ARG A 258 1.79 -22.12 -10.15
C ARG A 258 2.01 -21.11 -9.02
N PRO A 259 2.96 -20.18 -9.17
CA PRO A 259 3.29 -19.26 -8.08
C PRO A 259 2.40 -18.01 -8.01
N PHE A 260 1.46 -17.82 -8.96
CA PHE A 260 0.66 -16.61 -9.05
C PHE A 260 -0.77 -16.85 -8.57
N LYS A 261 -1.27 -15.88 -7.81
CA LYS A 261 -2.69 -15.75 -7.48
C LYS A 261 -3.51 -15.37 -8.71
N TYR A 262 -4.83 -15.55 -8.65
CA TYR A 262 -5.73 -14.93 -9.61
C TYR A 262 -5.54 -13.41 -9.65
N PRO A 263 -5.78 -12.76 -10.80
CA PRO A 263 -5.85 -11.31 -10.86
C PRO A 263 -6.96 -10.79 -9.94
N LEU A 264 -6.62 -9.90 -9.01
CA LEU A 264 -7.54 -9.27 -8.07
C LEU A 264 -7.77 -7.82 -8.48
N LEU A 265 -9.03 -7.41 -8.61
CA LEU A 265 -9.37 -6.01 -8.83
C LEU A 265 -9.51 -5.32 -7.48
N LEU A 266 -8.57 -4.46 -7.13
CA LEU A 266 -8.51 -3.77 -5.84
C LEU A 266 -8.71 -2.28 -6.00
N LEU A 267 -9.40 -1.68 -5.02
CA LEU A 267 -9.51 -0.23 -4.89
C LEU A 267 -8.21 0.33 -4.34
N LYS A 268 -7.69 1.39 -4.97
CA LYS A 268 -6.44 2.05 -4.54
C LYS A 268 -6.66 2.91 -3.29
N PRO A 269 -5.61 3.14 -2.47
CA PRO A 269 -5.62 4.13 -1.41
C PRO A 269 -6.14 5.50 -1.89
N GLY A 270 -6.83 6.21 -1.01
CA GLY A 270 -7.55 7.44 -1.34
C GLY A 270 -8.99 7.19 -1.81
N ALA A 271 -9.42 5.94 -2.00
CA ALA A 271 -10.82 5.61 -2.21
C ALA A 271 -11.67 6.13 -1.04
N THR A 272 -12.84 6.71 -1.34
CA THR A 272 -13.74 7.27 -0.33
C THR A 272 -15.14 6.68 -0.48
N PHE A 273 -15.83 6.52 0.65
CA PHE A 273 -17.19 5.99 0.69
C PHE A 273 -17.92 6.42 1.97
N ALA A 274 -19.24 6.36 1.96
CA ALA A 274 -20.06 6.46 3.15
C ALA A 274 -20.39 5.07 3.69
N SER A 275 -20.63 4.96 4.99
CA SER A 275 -21.13 3.72 5.61
C SER A 275 -21.84 4.00 6.92
N ASP A 276 -22.84 3.16 7.23
CA ASP A 276 -23.50 3.12 8.54
C ASP A 276 -22.91 2.02 9.43
N SER A 277 -21.97 1.22 8.92
CA SER A 277 -21.33 0.15 9.67
C SER A 277 -19.98 0.59 10.26
N GLN A 278 -19.56 -0.10 11.32
CA GLN A 278 -18.24 0.10 11.94
C GLN A 278 -17.10 -0.63 11.21
N GLY A 279 -17.40 -1.34 10.11
CA GLY A 279 -16.46 -2.18 9.39
C GLY A 279 -16.45 -3.64 9.91
N PRO A 280 -15.50 -4.47 9.50
CA PRO A 280 -14.45 -4.15 8.52
C PRO A 280 -15.00 -3.86 7.12
N PHE A 281 -14.26 -3.11 6.33
CA PHE A 281 -14.57 -2.79 4.93
C PHE A 281 -13.62 -3.55 4.02
N GLY A 282 -14.12 -4.03 2.89
CA GLY A 282 -13.40 -5.00 2.06
C GLY A 282 -13.58 -6.42 2.59
N ASP A 283 -12.68 -7.33 2.22
CA ASP A 283 -12.77 -8.74 2.67
C ASP A 283 -11.39 -9.39 2.83
N LEU A 284 -11.38 -10.53 3.53
CA LEU A 284 -10.28 -11.48 3.55
C LEU A 284 -10.57 -12.54 2.48
N LEU A 285 -9.90 -12.43 1.34
CA LEU A 285 -10.14 -13.28 0.17
C LEU A 285 -9.41 -14.61 0.32
N ASP A 286 -10.08 -15.73 0.15
CA ASP A 286 -9.56 -17.10 0.28
C ASP A 286 -9.57 -17.90 -1.03
N GLU A 287 -10.43 -17.57 -1.98
CA GLU A 287 -10.47 -18.19 -3.30
C GLU A 287 -9.55 -17.44 -4.30
N VAL A 288 -8.30 -17.26 -3.93
CA VAL A 288 -7.36 -16.40 -4.67
C VAL A 288 -6.32 -17.16 -5.48
N HIS A 289 -6.38 -18.50 -5.49
CA HIS A 289 -5.36 -19.31 -6.19
C HIS A 289 -5.98 -20.45 -6.97
N PRO A 290 -5.48 -20.77 -8.19
CA PRO A 290 -6.05 -21.82 -9.05
C PRO A 290 -5.84 -23.25 -8.55
N ALA A 291 -4.89 -23.48 -7.65
CA ALA A 291 -4.55 -24.80 -7.14
C ALA A 291 -4.05 -24.73 -5.69
N PRO A 292 -4.90 -24.31 -4.71
CA PRO A 292 -4.49 -24.16 -3.31
C PRO A 292 -4.07 -25.48 -2.68
N GLU A 293 -4.58 -26.61 -3.16
CA GLU A 293 -4.26 -27.97 -2.71
C GLU A 293 -2.77 -28.32 -2.83
N LEU A 294 -2.04 -27.70 -3.77
CA LEU A 294 -0.59 -27.92 -3.95
C LEU A 294 0.24 -27.51 -2.73
N PHE A 295 -0.31 -26.68 -1.87
CA PHE A 295 0.41 -26.09 -0.74
C PHE A 295 0.03 -26.72 0.59
N GLY A 296 -1.05 -27.50 0.64
CA GLY A 296 -1.58 -28.09 1.88
C GLY A 296 -1.97 -27.05 2.95
N ALA A 297 -2.17 -25.79 2.55
CA ALA A 297 -2.44 -24.68 3.45
C ALA A 297 -3.37 -23.65 2.78
N ARG A 298 -3.99 -22.80 3.60
CA ARG A 298 -4.86 -21.72 3.11
C ARG A 298 -4.04 -20.60 2.48
N ILE A 299 -4.41 -20.20 1.26
CA ILE A 299 -3.83 -19.06 0.57
C ILE A 299 -4.82 -17.90 0.68
N LEU A 300 -4.48 -16.90 1.47
CA LEU A 300 -5.32 -15.74 1.73
C LEU A 300 -4.76 -14.48 1.07
N HIS A 301 -5.65 -13.51 0.81
CA HIS A 301 -5.27 -12.15 0.50
C HIS A 301 -6.08 -11.19 1.35
N ASN A 302 -5.38 -10.40 2.17
CA ASN A 302 -6.01 -9.35 2.97
C ASN A 302 -6.33 -8.17 2.07
N ALA A 303 -7.61 -8.00 1.75
CA ALA A 303 -8.15 -6.90 0.98
C ALA A 303 -9.10 -6.02 1.84
N TRP A 304 -8.90 -5.99 3.15
CA TRP A 304 -9.57 -5.06 4.04
C TRP A 304 -8.98 -3.66 3.95
N HIS A 305 -9.84 -2.68 4.16
CA HIS A 305 -9.45 -1.28 4.21
C HIS A 305 -9.16 -0.81 5.64
N LEU A 306 -8.02 -0.21 5.86
CA LEU A 306 -7.78 0.65 7.00
C LEU A 306 -8.27 2.06 6.62
N VAL A 307 -9.19 2.63 7.39
CA VAL A 307 -9.90 3.85 6.99
C VAL A 307 -9.73 4.98 7.98
N LEU A 308 -9.77 6.23 7.48
CA LEU A 308 -9.80 7.47 8.23
C LEU A 308 -11.15 8.17 8.04
N PRO A 309 -11.81 8.61 9.14
CA PRO A 309 -13.05 9.38 9.06
C PRO A 309 -12.79 10.82 8.65
N TYR A 310 -13.69 11.39 7.84
CA TYR A 310 -13.73 12.82 7.53
C TYR A 310 -15.15 13.28 7.24
N ARG A 311 -15.41 14.58 7.36
CA ARG A 311 -16.69 15.20 7.02
C ARG A 311 -16.57 15.90 5.67
N GLU A 312 -17.30 15.42 4.70
CA GLU A 312 -17.48 16.08 3.40
C GLU A 312 -18.61 17.10 3.49
N VAL A 313 -18.40 18.32 2.98
CA VAL A 313 -19.36 19.43 2.95
C VAL A 313 -19.60 19.92 1.53
#